data_509af61a32d428a708777776f09efd65
#
_entry.id   509af61a32d428a708777776f09efd65
#
_cell.length_a   1.000
_cell.length_b   1.000
_cell.length_c   1.000
_cell.angle_alpha   90.00
_cell.angle_beta   90.00
_cell.angle_gamma   90.00
#
_symmetry.space_group_name_H-M   'P 1'
#
loop_
_entity.id
_entity.type
_entity.pdbx_description
1 polymer ?
#
loop_
_entity_poly.entity_id
_entity_poly.type
_entity_poly.pdbx_seq_one_letter_code
_entity_poly.pdbx_strand_id
1 'polypeptide(L)'
;MTTRKTLMVAIMDIPYESADSTTALHIIHAALKDGHNVRVFAMEGTANLTAKAPQPPANSVKETSMEEERQTATKDRAASLFQLAKQRGVKLDWVNCGFCVDDRGAGDWPEGPRGVGPKYLVDASLASDATMVILVPTK
;
A
#
# COMPACT_ATOMS: atom_id res chain seq x y z
N MET A 1 -5.60 -17.41 21.55
CA MET A 1 -6.14 -16.88 20.29
C MET A 1 -6.15 -15.35 20.33
N THR A 2 -5.55 -14.71 19.35
CA THR A 2 -5.57 -13.26 19.26
C THR A 2 -6.94 -12.80 18.76
N THR A 3 -7.57 -11.87 19.46
CA THR A 3 -8.85 -11.28 19.01
C THR A 3 -8.62 -10.49 17.72
N ARG A 4 -9.48 -10.71 16.72
CA ARG A 4 -9.41 -9.96 15.46
C ARG A 4 -9.64 -8.47 15.72
N LYS A 5 -8.71 -7.66 15.21
CA LYS A 5 -8.77 -6.20 15.29
C LYS A 5 -8.64 -5.60 13.90
N THR A 6 -8.82 -4.30 13.81
CA THR A 6 -8.65 -3.55 12.56
C THR A 6 -7.53 -2.53 12.73
N LEU A 7 -6.51 -2.65 11.88
CA LEU A 7 -5.40 -1.70 11.78
C LEU A 7 -5.63 -0.76 10.60
N MET A 8 -5.54 0.54 10.86
CA MET A 8 -5.53 1.56 9.81
C MET A 8 -4.09 1.96 9.54
N VAL A 9 -3.66 1.94 8.27
CA VAL A 9 -2.33 2.34 7.84
C VAL A 9 -2.46 3.44 6.79
N ALA A 10 -2.02 4.64 7.12
CA ALA A 10 -1.92 5.75 6.18
C ALA A 10 -0.46 5.88 5.71
N ILE A 11 -0.24 5.86 4.41
CA ILE A 11 1.10 5.84 3.81
C ILE A 11 1.27 7.06 2.91
N MET A 12 2.37 7.79 3.08
CA MET A 12 2.67 9.01 2.33
C MET A 12 4.01 8.93 1.59
N ASP A 13 4.54 7.73 1.38
CA ASP A 13 5.84 7.53 0.74
C ASP A 13 5.71 7.25 -0.76
N ILE A 14 6.76 7.59 -1.52
CA ILE A 14 6.82 7.33 -2.96
C ILE A 14 7.45 5.96 -3.20
N PRO A 15 6.82 5.08 -4.02
CA PRO A 15 7.41 3.77 -4.33
C PRO A 15 8.78 3.93 -4.98
N TYR A 16 9.70 3.04 -4.59
CA TYR A 16 11.07 2.93 -5.12
C TYR A 16 12.05 4.04 -4.71
N GLU A 17 11.58 5.08 -4.01
CA GLU A 17 12.45 6.18 -3.58
C GLU A 17 12.97 6.01 -2.15
N SER A 18 12.27 5.23 -1.34
CA SER A 18 12.69 4.92 0.02
C SER A 18 12.26 3.50 0.41
N ALA A 19 12.74 3.05 1.57
CA ALA A 19 12.35 1.75 2.12
C ALA A 19 11.02 1.79 2.89
N ASP A 20 10.44 2.96 3.10
CA ASP A 20 9.27 3.11 3.99
C ASP A 20 8.02 2.45 3.40
N SER A 21 7.81 2.55 2.09
CA SER A 21 6.70 1.86 1.42
C SER A 21 6.85 0.34 1.51
N THR A 22 8.07 -0.18 1.38
CA THR A 22 8.35 -1.61 1.54
C THR A 22 8.10 -2.05 2.98
N THR A 23 8.52 -1.26 3.95
CA THR A 23 8.26 -1.52 5.37
C THR A 23 6.76 -1.52 5.66
N ALA A 24 6.01 -0.57 5.08
CA ALA A 24 4.57 -0.53 5.20
C ALA A 24 3.91 -1.81 4.67
N LEU A 25 4.33 -2.30 3.51
CA LEU A 25 3.83 -3.56 2.94
C LEU A 25 4.12 -4.76 3.85
N HIS A 26 5.30 -4.80 4.48
CA HIS A 26 5.64 -5.86 5.44
C HIS A 26 4.77 -5.80 6.70
N ILE A 27 4.48 -4.61 7.21
CA ILE A 27 3.58 -4.42 8.36
C ILE A 27 2.17 -4.90 8.04
N ILE A 28 1.66 -4.52 6.87
CA ILE A 28 0.33 -4.95 6.40
C ILE A 28 0.30 -6.48 6.28
N HIS A 29 1.32 -7.07 5.67
CA HIS A 29 1.45 -8.53 5.55
C HIS A 29 1.40 -9.21 6.92
N ALA A 30 2.16 -8.72 7.89
CA ALA A 30 2.20 -9.28 9.25
C ALA A 30 0.82 -9.21 9.93
N ALA A 31 0.12 -8.08 9.80
CA ALA A 31 -1.21 -7.91 10.39
C ALA A 31 -2.24 -8.87 9.77
N LEU A 32 -2.23 -9.01 8.45
CA LEU A 32 -3.12 -9.94 7.74
C LEU A 32 -2.81 -11.40 8.13
N LYS A 33 -1.53 -11.74 8.20
CA LYS A 33 -1.08 -13.09 8.58
C LYS A 33 -1.52 -13.46 9.99
N ASP A 34 -1.52 -12.49 10.90
CA ASP A 34 -2.00 -12.67 12.28
C ASP A 34 -3.54 -12.69 12.40
N GLY A 35 -4.26 -12.52 11.32
CA GLY A 35 -5.72 -12.60 11.30
C GLY A 35 -6.44 -11.29 11.62
N HIS A 36 -5.79 -10.16 11.42
CA HIS A 36 -6.39 -8.84 11.60
C HIS A 36 -6.87 -8.25 10.28
N ASN A 37 -7.90 -7.41 10.34
CA ASN A 37 -8.32 -6.61 9.20
C ASN A 37 -7.39 -5.41 9.05
N VAL A 38 -7.14 -4.99 7.81
CA VAL A 38 -6.31 -3.82 7.52
C VAL A 38 -7.04 -2.88 6.58
N ARG A 39 -6.99 -1.60 6.90
CA ARG A 39 -7.42 -0.50 6.02
C ARG A 39 -6.20 0.32 5.66
N VAL A 40 -6.00 0.57 4.37
CA VAL A 40 -4.88 1.36 3.86
C VAL A 40 -5.40 2.61 3.19
N PHE A 41 -4.83 3.75 3.54
CA PHE A 41 -5.06 5.01 2.83
C PHE A 41 -3.74 5.49 2.24
N ALA A 42 -3.63 5.40 0.91
CA ALA A 42 -2.45 5.80 0.17
C ALA A 42 -2.58 7.26 -0.27
N MET A 43 -1.75 8.11 0.31
CA MET A 43 -1.74 9.56 0.08
C MET A 43 -0.47 9.98 -0.66
N GLU A 44 -0.48 11.18 -1.21
CA GLU A 44 0.67 11.76 -1.87
C GLU A 44 1.27 10.80 -2.91
N GLY A 45 2.58 10.65 -2.93
CA GLY A 45 3.25 9.75 -3.87
C GLY A 45 2.88 8.28 -3.72
N THR A 46 2.41 7.86 -2.55
CA THR A 46 1.98 6.47 -2.31
C THR A 46 0.77 6.07 -3.16
N ALA A 47 -0.01 7.03 -3.67
CA ALA A 47 -1.08 6.74 -4.61
C ALA A 47 -0.58 5.98 -5.86
N ASN A 48 0.69 6.10 -6.20
CA ASN A 48 1.32 5.36 -7.29
C ASN A 48 1.68 3.90 -6.94
N LEU A 49 1.65 3.52 -5.66
CA LEU A 49 2.12 2.21 -5.22
C LEU A 49 1.35 1.06 -5.86
N THR A 50 0.06 1.24 -6.06
CA THR A 50 -0.81 0.24 -6.69
C THR A 50 -1.08 0.52 -8.16
N ALA A 51 -0.58 1.62 -8.74
CA ALA A 51 -0.79 1.96 -10.13
C ALA A 51 -0.09 0.96 -11.05
N LYS A 52 -0.68 0.70 -12.21
CA LYS A 52 -0.12 -0.25 -13.19
C LYS A 52 1.14 0.28 -13.87
N ALA A 53 1.24 1.60 -14.06
CA ALA A 53 2.34 2.20 -14.80
C ALA A 53 3.70 2.17 -14.07
N PRO A 54 3.81 2.50 -12.77
CA PRO A 54 5.10 2.46 -12.11
C PRO A 54 5.66 1.04 -12.01
N GLN A 55 6.92 0.90 -12.40
CA GLN A 55 7.68 -0.34 -12.31
C GLN A 55 8.97 -0.06 -11.53
N PRO A 56 9.53 -1.07 -10.83
CA PRO A 56 10.86 -0.91 -10.24
C PRO A 56 11.86 -0.53 -11.32
N PRO A 57 12.73 0.45 -11.09
CA PRO A 57 13.74 0.81 -12.07
C PRO A 57 14.75 -0.33 -12.24
N ALA A 58 15.26 -0.48 -13.46
CA ALA A 58 16.39 -1.38 -13.70
C ALA A 58 17.62 -0.83 -12.97
N ASN A 59 18.54 -1.73 -12.61
CA ASN A 59 19.79 -1.33 -11.99
C ASN A 59 20.72 -0.74 -13.05
N SER A 60 20.82 0.59 -13.10
CA SER A 60 21.61 1.29 -14.10
C SER A 60 23.12 1.06 -13.99
N VAL A 61 23.62 0.64 -12.83
CA VAL A 61 25.04 0.33 -12.63
C VAL A 61 25.40 -1.03 -13.20
N LYS A 62 24.51 -2.01 -13.05
CA LYS A 62 24.72 -3.37 -13.54
C LYS A 62 24.14 -3.62 -14.92
N GLU A 63 23.37 -2.67 -15.42
CA GLU A 63 22.62 -2.80 -16.68
C GLU A 63 21.69 -4.02 -16.71
N THR A 64 21.21 -4.45 -15.53
CA THR A 64 20.30 -5.58 -15.38
C THR A 64 18.84 -5.11 -15.38
N SER A 65 17.94 -5.94 -15.88
CA SER A 65 16.51 -5.70 -15.86
C SER A 65 15.90 -6.03 -14.49
N MET A 66 14.70 -5.55 -14.23
CA MET A 66 13.91 -5.92 -13.04
C MET A 66 13.78 -7.45 -12.90
N GLU A 67 13.57 -8.13 -14.02
CA GLU A 67 13.36 -9.57 -14.07
C GLU A 67 14.63 -10.35 -13.68
N GLU A 68 15.78 -9.90 -14.20
CA GLU A 68 17.07 -10.50 -13.87
C GLU A 68 17.43 -10.33 -12.40
N GLU A 69 17.03 -9.21 -11.80
CA GLU A 69 17.25 -8.96 -10.37
C GLU A 69 16.14 -9.54 -9.50
N ARG A 70 15.14 -10.20 -10.09
CA ARG A 70 13.99 -10.80 -9.40
C ARG A 70 13.22 -9.78 -8.55
N GLN A 71 13.17 -8.55 -8.99
CA GLN A 71 12.41 -7.52 -8.30
C GLN A 71 10.92 -7.64 -8.62
N THR A 72 10.10 -7.40 -7.62
CA THR A 72 8.65 -7.45 -7.77
C THR A 72 8.09 -6.03 -7.77
N ALA A 73 7.25 -5.70 -8.75
CA ALA A 73 6.56 -4.43 -8.80
C ALA A 73 5.66 -4.24 -7.56
N THR A 74 5.54 -3.01 -7.07
CA THR A 74 4.73 -2.71 -5.89
C THR A 74 3.26 -3.07 -6.06
N LYS A 75 2.72 -2.92 -7.28
CA LYS A 75 1.35 -3.36 -7.59
C LYS A 75 1.15 -4.86 -7.37
N ASP A 76 2.17 -5.67 -7.68
CA ASP A 76 2.10 -7.12 -7.54
C ASP A 76 2.24 -7.53 -6.07
N ARG A 77 3.04 -6.80 -5.30
CA ARG A 77 3.11 -6.98 -3.84
C ARG A 77 1.77 -6.66 -3.19
N ALA A 78 1.13 -5.57 -3.60
CA ALA A 78 -0.21 -5.22 -3.11
C ALA A 78 -1.24 -6.30 -3.49
N ALA A 79 -1.21 -6.80 -4.73
CA ALA A 79 -2.08 -7.89 -5.16
C ALA A 79 -1.91 -9.15 -4.31
N SER A 80 -0.68 -9.49 -3.94
CA SER A 80 -0.39 -10.62 -3.05
C SER A 80 -1.01 -10.43 -1.66
N LEU A 81 -1.09 -9.21 -1.16
CA LEU A 81 -1.74 -8.90 0.13
C LEU A 81 -3.25 -9.15 0.08
N PHE A 82 -3.92 -8.81 -1.03
CA PHE A 82 -5.34 -9.14 -1.22
C PHE A 82 -5.58 -10.64 -1.24
N GLN A 83 -4.69 -11.41 -1.87
CA GLN A 83 -4.73 -12.87 -1.87
C GLN A 83 -4.58 -13.43 -0.46
N LEU A 84 -3.60 -12.94 0.29
CA LEU A 84 -3.38 -13.34 1.68
C LEU A 84 -4.60 -13.06 2.56
N ALA A 85 -5.23 -11.90 2.39
CA ALA A 85 -6.45 -11.55 3.12
C ALA A 85 -7.57 -12.57 2.85
N LYS A 86 -7.78 -12.96 1.60
CA LYS A 86 -8.74 -14.00 1.24
C LYS A 86 -8.43 -15.34 1.91
N GLN A 87 -7.17 -15.76 1.87
CA GLN A 87 -6.74 -17.02 2.49
C GLN A 87 -6.94 -17.03 4.00
N ARG A 88 -6.78 -15.89 4.65
CA ARG A 88 -6.93 -15.75 6.11
C ARG A 88 -8.35 -15.42 6.55
N GLY A 89 -9.28 -15.18 5.62
CA GLY A 89 -10.66 -14.79 5.94
C GLY A 89 -10.77 -13.44 6.62
N VAL A 90 -9.86 -12.52 6.31
CA VAL A 90 -9.84 -11.14 6.82
C VAL A 90 -10.05 -10.16 5.68
N LYS A 91 -10.29 -8.88 6.02
CA LYS A 91 -10.53 -7.83 5.05
C LYS A 91 -9.30 -6.96 4.87
N LEU A 92 -8.93 -6.71 3.62
CA LEU A 92 -7.99 -5.67 3.24
C LEU A 92 -8.76 -4.65 2.39
N ASP A 93 -8.87 -3.42 2.89
CA ASP A 93 -9.46 -2.30 2.16
C ASP A 93 -8.35 -1.32 1.81
N TRP A 94 -8.03 -1.19 0.53
CA TRP A 94 -6.99 -0.31 0.03
C TRP A 94 -7.61 0.86 -0.71
N VAL A 95 -7.40 2.05 -0.18
CA VAL A 95 -7.96 3.30 -0.73
C VAL A 95 -6.85 4.23 -1.16
N ASN A 96 -6.88 4.65 -2.41
CA ASN A 96 -6.02 5.71 -2.93
C ASN A 96 -6.73 7.05 -2.76
N CYS A 97 -6.01 8.06 -2.27
CA CYS A 97 -6.53 9.42 -2.14
C CYS A 97 -6.89 9.96 -3.52
N GLY A 98 -8.17 10.28 -3.75
CA GLY A 98 -8.65 10.73 -5.06
C GLY A 98 -7.97 12.01 -5.55
N PHE A 99 -7.74 12.97 -4.67
CA PHE A 99 -7.04 14.20 -5.03
C PHE A 99 -5.58 13.95 -5.39
N CYS A 100 -4.90 13.07 -4.65
CA CYS A 100 -3.50 12.72 -4.95
C CYS A 100 -3.39 11.94 -6.26
N VAL A 101 -4.37 11.09 -6.57
CA VAL A 101 -4.46 10.38 -7.84
C VAL A 101 -4.60 11.35 -9.00
N ASP A 102 -5.51 12.32 -8.90
CA ASP A 102 -5.74 13.31 -9.95
C ASP A 102 -4.50 14.19 -10.17
N ASP A 103 -3.89 14.66 -9.09
CA ASP A 103 -2.69 15.51 -9.17
C ASP A 103 -1.48 14.82 -9.80
N ARG A 104 -1.41 13.49 -9.68
CA ARG A 104 -0.26 12.70 -10.13
C ARG A 104 -0.53 11.81 -11.35
N GLY A 105 -1.76 11.84 -11.88
CA GLY A 105 -2.13 11.00 -13.02
C GLY A 105 -2.03 9.50 -12.73
N ALA A 106 -2.29 9.10 -11.49
CA ALA A 106 -2.11 7.70 -11.03
C ALA A 106 -3.40 6.87 -11.04
N GLY A 107 -4.32 7.19 -11.97
CA GLY A 107 -5.68 6.66 -11.94
C GLY A 107 -5.89 5.25 -12.44
N ASP A 108 -4.87 4.57 -12.96
CA ASP A 108 -5.01 3.21 -13.49
C ASP A 108 -4.37 2.19 -12.54
N TRP A 109 -5.19 1.36 -11.91
CA TRP A 109 -4.76 0.31 -10.99
C TRP A 109 -5.55 -0.99 -11.20
N PRO A 110 -4.99 -2.15 -10.76
CA PRO A 110 -5.70 -3.43 -10.86
C PRO A 110 -6.88 -3.52 -9.89
N GLU A 111 -7.63 -4.60 -10.00
CA GLU A 111 -8.73 -4.89 -9.07
C GLU A 111 -8.24 -4.92 -7.62
N GLY A 112 -9.02 -4.36 -6.72
CA GLY A 112 -8.76 -4.31 -5.27
C GLY A 112 -8.72 -2.90 -4.75
N PRO A 113 -7.72 -2.06 -5.12
CA PRO A 113 -7.69 -0.65 -4.71
C PRO A 113 -8.86 0.15 -5.27
N ARG A 114 -9.28 1.18 -4.54
CA ARG A 114 -10.34 2.12 -4.95
C ARG A 114 -9.98 3.55 -4.61
N GLY A 115 -10.56 4.51 -5.32
CA GLY A 115 -10.32 5.94 -5.09
C GLY A 115 -11.41 6.57 -4.23
N VAL A 116 -11.04 7.24 -3.14
CA VAL A 116 -11.96 7.96 -2.25
C VAL A 116 -11.27 9.22 -1.71
N GLY A 117 -12.06 10.23 -1.36
CA GLY A 117 -11.54 11.48 -0.80
C GLY A 117 -10.99 11.36 0.62
N PRO A 118 -10.35 12.44 1.14
CA PRO A 118 -9.66 12.42 2.45
C PRO A 118 -10.56 12.15 3.65
N LYS A 119 -11.87 12.36 3.52
CA LYS A 119 -12.83 12.03 4.58
C LYS A 119 -12.71 10.56 5.01
N TYR A 120 -12.35 9.67 4.10
CA TYR A 120 -12.12 8.26 4.41
C TYR A 120 -11.07 8.08 5.50
N LEU A 121 -9.99 8.85 5.48
CA LEU A 121 -8.93 8.76 6.49
C LEU A 121 -9.49 9.01 7.89
N VAL A 122 -10.34 10.02 8.03
CA VAL A 122 -10.97 10.35 9.33
C VAL A 122 -11.92 9.23 9.76
N ASP A 123 -12.84 8.86 8.88
CA ASP A 123 -13.88 7.86 9.21
C ASP A 123 -13.28 6.49 9.52
N ALA A 124 -12.31 6.05 8.72
CA ALA A 124 -11.64 4.76 8.90
C ALA A 124 -10.76 4.73 10.16
N SER A 125 -10.07 5.83 10.47
CA SER A 125 -9.26 5.94 11.68
C SER A 125 -10.13 5.86 12.93
N LEU A 126 -11.27 6.56 12.94
CA LEU A 126 -12.20 6.52 14.07
C LEU A 126 -12.86 5.15 14.26
N ALA A 127 -13.03 4.40 13.18
CA ALA A 127 -13.64 3.07 13.21
C ALA A 127 -12.63 1.92 13.39
N SER A 128 -11.34 2.22 13.45
CA SER A 128 -10.27 1.22 13.59
C SER A 128 -9.77 1.14 15.03
N ASP A 129 -9.22 -0.02 15.41
CA ASP A 129 -8.67 -0.23 16.75
C ASP A 129 -7.33 0.48 16.96
N ALA A 130 -6.56 0.62 15.88
CA ALA A 130 -5.28 1.34 15.89
C ALA A 130 -5.06 2.01 14.54
N THR A 131 -4.34 3.14 14.54
CA THR A 131 -3.96 3.86 13.32
C THR A 131 -2.46 4.11 13.32
N MET A 132 -1.82 3.77 12.21
CA MET A 132 -0.40 4.00 11.98
C MET A 132 -0.24 4.91 10.76
N VAL A 133 0.60 5.93 10.88
CA VAL A 133 0.91 6.85 9.77
C VAL A 133 2.38 6.72 9.42
N ILE A 134 2.66 6.40 8.16
CA ILE A 134 4.02 6.27 7.63
C ILE A 134 4.28 7.47 6.74
N LEU A 135 5.18 8.34 7.18
CA LEU A 135 5.50 9.60 6.53
C LEU A 135 6.80 9.52 5.76
N VAL A 136 6.91 10.37 4.73
CA VAL A 136 8.18 10.59 4.05
C VAL A 136 9.14 11.26 5.05
N PRO A 137 10.37 10.77 5.21
CA PRO A 137 11.34 11.42 6.09
C PRO A 137 11.61 12.85 5.65
N THR A 138 11.57 13.79 6.57
CA THR A 138 11.99 15.16 6.30
C THR A 138 13.52 15.23 6.26
N LYS A 139 14.02 15.86 5.22
CA LYS A 139 15.47 16.09 5.08
C LYS A 139 15.93 17.24 5.96
#